data_efaeae66292f9cac6bbb0977c31e2cf6
#
_entry.id   efaeae66292f9cac6bbb0977c31e2cf6
#
_cell.length_a   1.000
_cell.length_b   1.000
_cell.length_c   1.000
_cell.angle_alpha   90.00
_cell.angle_beta   90.00
_cell.angle_gamma   90.00
#
_symmetry.space_group_name_H-M   'P 1'
#
loop_
_entity.id
_entity.type
_entity.pdbx_description
1 polymer ?
#
loop_
_entity_poly.entity_id
_entity_poly.type
_entity_poly.pdbx_seq_one_letter_code
_entity_poly.pdbx_strand_id
1 'polypeptide(L)'
;MRYKFILFLLLTLKSLSVFSQENTDYWYNGIAYTDSTKLTSGVPYLTIALTKEGEQMPKAITVSNSLGAFSFYGVPMDIFKNYTISVIEGNSEAASYLCNKFNEKPEFVGNINAHFKYIPTEKTYSETILIPTKEDAKLLLLDFLKKKLEIEYEDRVLFPKASDSPYKVFANNTEIPNEKIDMILQQVPMEMIKQITVINYKKPNKYFSGVINIRFTVGDEPTIDKETQLFSLPKIK
;
A
#
# COMPACT_ATOMS: atom_id res chain seq x y z
N MET A 1 -17.43 -43.87 36.45
CA MET A 1 -17.08 -42.45 36.38
C MET A 1 -15.87 -42.12 35.45
N ARG A 2 -14.86 -42.97 35.34
CA ARG A 2 -13.63 -42.71 34.56
C ARG A 2 -13.85 -42.52 33.05
N TYR A 3 -14.78 -43.25 32.41
CA TYR A 3 -15.03 -43.16 30.96
C TYR A 3 -15.74 -41.86 30.53
N LYS A 4 -16.58 -41.27 31.37
CA LYS A 4 -17.24 -39.98 31.06
C LYS A 4 -16.22 -38.80 31.07
N PHE A 5 -15.20 -38.88 31.88
CA PHE A 5 -14.16 -37.87 31.95
C PHE A 5 -13.22 -37.91 30.72
N ILE A 6 -12.88 -39.13 30.27
CA ILE A 6 -12.05 -39.31 29.06
C ILE A 6 -12.78 -38.83 27.80
N LEU A 7 -14.10 -39.10 27.70
CA LEU A 7 -14.93 -38.67 26.57
C LEU A 7 -15.06 -37.13 26.55
N PHE A 8 -15.19 -36.50 27.72
CA PHE A 8 -15.24 -35.03 27.83
C PHE A 8 -13.90 -34.41 27.48
N LEU A 9 -12.79 -34.98 27.89
CA LEU A 9 -11.44 -34.53 27.57
C LEU A 9 -11.15 -34.64 26.04
N LEU A 10 -11.60 -35.71 25.40
CA LEU A 10 -11.48 -35.89 23.93
C LEU A 10 -12.34 -34.92 23.15
N LEU A 11 -13.52 -34.55 23.63
CA LEU A 11 -14.40 -33.56 23.03
C LEU A 11 -13.83 -32.13 23.16
N THR A 12 -13.24 -31.80 24.32
CA THR A 12 -12.58 -30.50 24.52
C THR A 12 -11.28 -30.37 23.71
N LEU A 13 -10.51 -31.45 23.55
CA LEU A 13 -9.32 -31.46 22.69
C LEU A 13 -9.70 -31.30 21.19
N LYS A 14 -10.82 -31.87 20.72
CA LYS A 14 -11.30 -31.63 19.37
C LYS A 14 -11.82 -30.20 19.16
N SER A 15 -12.41 -29.57 20.17
CA SER A 15 -12.85 -28.19 20.05
C SER A 15 -11.68 -27.18 20.08
N LEU A 16 -10.55 -27.51 20.70
CA LEU A 16 -9.34 -26.68 20.70
C LEU A 16 -8.56 -26.76 19.37
N SER A 17 -8.69 -27.86 18.61
CA SER A 17 -8.04 -27.98 17.30
C SER A 17 -8.77 -27.26 16.17
N VAL A 18 -9.98 -26.74 16.39
CA VAL A 18 -10.75 -25.97 15.38
C VAL A 18 -10.38 -24.48 15.39
N PHE A 19 -9.63 -24.00 16.36
CA PHE A 19 -9.25 -22.58 16.47
C PHE A 19 -7.80 -22.23 16.04
N SER A 20 -7.07 -23.21 15.54
CA SER A 20 -5.84 -22.91 14.78
C SER A 20 -6.20 -22.77 13.29
N GLN A 21 -7.02 -21.81 12.95
CA GLN A 21 -7.01 -21.26 11.63
C GLN A 21 -5.65 -20.53 11.51
N GLU A 22 -4.69 -21.16 10.84
CA GLU A 22 -3.50 -20.47 10.40
C GLU A 22 -4.00 -19.25 9.61
N ASN A 23 -3.86 -18.07 10.22
CA ASN A 23 -4.01 -16.80 9.49
C ASN A 23 -2.87 -16.75 8.49
N THR A 24 -3.04 -17.38 7.36
CA THR A 24 -2.18 -17.20 6.21
C THR A 24 -2.49 -15.83 5.66
N ASP A 25 -1.60 -14.88 5.92
CA ASP A 25 -1.66 -13.56 5.32
C ASP A 25 -1.43 -13.68 3.82
N TYR A 26 -2.41 -13.27 3.04
CA TYR A 26 -2.33 -13.29 1.58
C TYR A 26 -1.87 -11.93 1.07
N TRP A 27 -1.13 -11.97 -0.04
CA TRP A 27 -0.69 -10.78 -0.75
C TRP A 27 -1.48 -10.67 -2.04
N TYR A 28 -2.16 -9.55 -2.21
CA TYR A 28 -2.78 -9.20 -3.48
C TYR A 28 -1.86 -8.25 -4.22
N ASN A 29 -1.45 -8.66 -5.40
CA ASN A 29 -0.73 -7.82 -6.32
C ASN A 29 -1.59 -7.58 -7.55
N GLY A 30 -1.54 -6.39 -8.11
CA GLY A 30 -2.31 -6.10 -9.31
C GLY A 30 -1.73 -4.95 -10.11
N ILE A 31 -2.28 -4.80 -11.30
CA ILE A 31 -1.99 -3.66 -12.18
C ILE A 31 -3.35 -3.13 -12.68
N ALA A 32 -3.58 -1.84 -12.48
CA ALA A 32 -4.61 -1.10 -13.16
C ALA A 32 -4.03 -0.61 -14.50
N TYR A 33 -4.61 -0.98 -15.64
CA TYR A 33 -4.09 -0.66 -16.96
C TYR A 33 -5.15 -0.03 -17.86
N THR A 34 -4.72 0.78 -18.82
CA THR A 34 -5.63 1.40 -19.81
C THR A 34 -5.84 0.52 -21.05
N ASP A 35 -4.82 -0.26 -21.43
CA ASP A 35 -4.83 -1.10 -22.63
C ASP A 35 -4.30 -2.49 -22.31
N SER A 36 -5.12 -3.52 -22.53
CA SER A 36 -4.78 -4.92 -22.28
C SER A 36 -3.63 -5.47 -23.14
N THR A 37 -3.33 -4.83 -24.25
CA THR A 37 -2.23 -5.23 -25.15
C THR A 37 -0.87 -4.70 -24.68
N LYS A 38 -0.87 -3.72 -23.77
CA LYS A 38 0.33 -3.07 -23.23
C LYS A 38 0.22 -2.95 -21.71
N LEU A 39 0.61 -3.98 -20.99
CA LEU A 39 0.73 -3.94 -19.50
C LEU A 39 1.62 -2.79 -18.99
N THR A 40 2.35 -2.13 -19.89
CA THR A 40 3.19 -0.96 -19.61
C THR A 40 2.42 0.34 -19.48
N SER A 41 1.15 0.40 -19.89
CA SER A 41 0.30 1.59 -19.78
C SER A 41 -0.55 1.54 -18.49
N GLY A 42 0.13 1.38 -17.35
CA GLY A 42 -0.53 1.37 -16.05
C GLY A 42 -1.14 2.73 -15.70
N VAL A 43 -2.24 2.71 -14.96
CA VAL A 43 -2.89 3.93 -14.44
C VAL A 43 -2.29 4.26 -13.07
N PRO A 44 -1.49 5.34 -12.97
CA PRO A 44 -0.79 5.67 -11.75
C PRO A 44 -1.70 6.31 -10.71
N TYR A 45 -1.31 6.15 -9.45
CA TYR A 45 -1.82 6.91 -8.30
C TYR A 45 -3.33 6.79 -8.06
N LEU A 46 -3.90 5.61 -8.35
CA LEU A 46 -5.29 5.30 -8.00
C LEU A 46 -5.39 4.89 -6.53
N THR A 47 -6.36 5.42 -5.80
CA THR A 47 -6.76 4.84 -4.52
C THR A 47 -7.59 3.60 -4.77
N ILE A 48 -7.17 2.47 -4.19
CA ILE A 48 -7.75 1.16 -4.42
C ILE A 48 -8.12 0.55 -3.07
N ALA A 49 -9.37 0.14 -2.94
CA ALA A 49 -9.92 -0.50 -1.74
C ALA A 49 -10.24 -1.97 -2.01
N LEU A 50 -9.95 -2.83 -1.04
CA LEU A 50 -10.32 -4.24 -1.04
C LEU A 50 -11.42 -4.46 -0.02
N THR A 51 -12.60 -4.87 -0.47
CA THR A 51 -13.77 -5.09 0.38
C THR A 51 -14.22 -6.54 0.32
N LYS A 52 -14.46 -7.15 1.49
CA LYS A 52 -14.99 -8.50 1.61
C LYS A 52 -16.51 -8.50 1.38
N GLU A 53 -17.03 -9.50 0.70
CA GLU A 53 -18.46 -9.69 0.47
C GLU A 53 -19.26 -9.63 1.78
N GLY A 54 -20.32 -8.81 1.77
CA GLY A 54 -21.19 -8.58 2.93
C GLY A 54 -20.64 -7.56 3.95
N GLU A 55 -19.48 -6.99 3.74
CA GLU A 55 -18.92 -5.92 4.58
C GLU A 55 -19.02 -4.55 3.88
N GLN A 56 -19.28 -3.51 4.66
CA GLN A 56 -19.36 -2.13 4.14
C GLN A 56 -18.00 -1.41 4.16
N MET A 57 -17.13 -1.83 5.05
CA MET A 57 -15.82 -1.21 5.23
C MET A 57 -14.75 -2.01 4.48
N PRO A 58 -13.83 -1.34 3.78
CA PRO A 58 -12.70 -2.01 3.18
C PRO A 58 -11.85 -2.75 4.21
N LYS A 59 -11.36 -3.93 3.86
CA LYS A 59 -10.36 -4.67 4.64
C LYS A 59 -8.97 -4.07 4.52
N ALA A 60 -8.67 -3.54 3.34
CA ALA A 60 -7.40 -2.88 3.08
C ALA A 60 -7.57 -1.79 2.02
N ILE A 61 -6.69 -0.79 2.07
CA ILE A 61 -6.67 0.33 1.14
C ILE A 61 -5.21 0.60 0.78
N THR A 62 -4.97 0.76 -0.52
CA THR A 62 -3.64 1.07 -1.06
C THR A 62 -3.74 2.12 -2.16
N VAL A 63 -2.59 2.49 -2.73
CA VAL A 63 -2.50 3.37 -3.90
C VAL A 63 -1.63 2.71 -4.94
N SER A 64 -2.01 2.76 -6.21
CA SER A 64 -1.15 2.31 -7.30
C SER A 64 0.07 3.23 -7.43
N ASN A 65 1.22 2.65 -7.75
CA ASN A 65 2.45 3.39 -7.98
C ASN A 65 2.45 4.09 -9.36
N SER A 66 3.57 4.71 -9.75
CA SER A 66 3.71 5.40 -11.04
C SER A 66 3.55 4.49 -12.26
N LEU A 67 3.61 3.17 -12.09
CA LEU A 67 3.43 2.16 -13.14
C LEU A 67 2.03 1.50 -13.09
N GLY A 68 1.12 1.99 -12.25
CA GLY A 68 -0.20 1.41 -12.08
C GLY A 68 -0.23 0.12 -11.25
N ALA A 69 0.92 -0.33 -10.73
CA ALA A 69 1.00 -1.50 -9.88
C ALA A 69 0.56 -1.16 -8.44
N PHE A 70 -0.15 -2.08 -7.80
CA PHE A 70 -0.59 -1.95 -6.42
C PHE A 70 -0.45 -3.27 -5.67
N SER A 71 -0.40 -3.18 -4.34
CA SER A 71 -0.32 -4.34 -3.46
C SER A 71 -1.13 -4.12 -2.19
N PHE A 72 -1.80 -5.17 -1.73
CA PHE A 72 -2.36 -5.27 -0.39
C PHE A 72 -1.55 -6.32 0.37
N TYR A 73 -0.92 -5.93 1.45
CA TYR A 73 -0.06 -6.79 2.26
C TYR A 73 -0.79 -7.25 3.53
N GLY A 74 -0.55 -8.49 3.94
CA GLY A 74 -0.97 -8.99 5.25
C GLY A 74 -2.49 -8.97 5.46
N VAL A 75 -3.28 -9.20 4.41
CA VAL A 75 -4.75 -9.20 4.52
C VAL A 75 -5.21 -10.60 4.90
N PRO A 76 -5.77 -10.79 6.10
CA PRO A 76 -6.39 -12.05 6.48
C PRO A 76 -7.54 -12.38 5.53
N MET A 77 -7.46 -13.55 4.90
CA MET A 77 -8.41 -13.97 3.87
C MET A 77 -9.39 -15.01 4.40
N ASP A 78 -10.64 -14.78 4.08
CA ASP A 78 -11.67 -15.79 4.14
C ASP A 78 -11.83 -16.40 2.74
N ILE A 79 -11.26 -17.60 2.55
CA ILE A 79 -11.28 -18.31 1.25
C ILE A 79 -12.70 -18.67 0.77
N PHE A 80 -13.71 -18.59 1.65
CA PHE A 80 -15.10 -18.89 1.33
C PHE A 80 -15.90 -17.65 0.92
N LYS A 81 -15.28 -16.48 0.89
CA LYS A 81 -15.94 -15.21 0.55
C LYS A 81 -15.32 -14.57 -0.68
N ASN A 82 -16.15 -13.89 -1.44
CA ASN A 82 -15.69 -13.06 -2.54
C ASN A 82 -15.11 -11.74 -2.01
N TYR A 83 -14.23 -11.17 -2.81
CA TYR A 83 -13.67 -9.85 -2.55
C TYR A 83 -13.87 -8.96 -3.77
N THR A 84 -14.10 -7.69 -3.52
CA THR A 84 -14.27 -6.67 -4.55
C THR A 84 -13.13 -5.67 -4.42
N ILE A 85 -12.49 -5.35 -5.55
CA ILE A 85 -11.53 -4.25 -5.66
C ILE A 85 -12.28 -3.06 -6.24
N SER A 86 -12.28 -1.94 -5.51
CA SER A 86 -12.92 -0.70 -5.94
C SER A 86 -11.87 0.39 -6.16
N VAL A 87 -11.99 1.12 -7.26
CA VAL A 87 -11.24 2.37 -7.49
C VAL A 87 -12.03 3.51 -6.87
N ILE A 88 -11.38 4.28 -6.01
CA ILE A 88 -11.98 5.39 -5.28
C ILE A 88 -11.47 6.72 -5.86
N GLU A 89 -12.38 7.57 -6.32
CA GLU A 89 -12.11 8.94 -6.73
C GLU A 89 -12.91 9.93 -5.88
N GLY A 90 -12.23 10.82 -5.19
CA GLY A 90 -12.88 11.65 -4.18
C GLY A 90 -13.56 10.78 -3.12
N ASN A 91 -14.82 11.05 -2.84
CA ASN A 91 -15.60 10.29 -1.83
C ASN A 91 -16.52 9.22 -2.45
N SER A 92 -16.32 8.85 -3.71
CA SER A 92 -17.16 7.91 -4.43
C SER A 92 -16.36 6.75 -5.03
N GLU A 93 -17.02 5.62 -5.20
CA GLU A 93 -16.51 4.50 -5.98
C GLU A 93 -16.66 4.83 -7.47
N ALA A 94 -15.53 4.87 -8.19
CA ALA A 94 -15.49 5.15 -9.62
C ALA A 94 -15.63 3.87 -10.46
N ALA A 95 -15.16 2.74 -9.94
CA ALA A 95 -15.29 1.43 -10.57
C ALA A 95 -15.15 0.32 -9.54
N SER A 96 -15.69 -0.86 -9.86
CA SER A 96 -15.68 -2.04 -8.99
C SER A 96 -15.38 -3.29 -9.81
N TYR A 97 -14.52 -4.17 -9.27
CA TYR A 97 -14.06 -5.39 -9.92
C TYR A 97 -14.16 -6.56 -8.95
N LEU A 98 -14.89 -7.60 -9.32
CA LEU A 98 -15.04 -8.79 -8.51
C LEU A 98 -13.83 -9.71 -8.66
N CYS A 99 -13.21 -10.08 -7.53
CA CYS A 99 -12.10 -11.02 -7.49
C CYS A 99 -12.63 -12.45 -7.28
N ASN A 100 -12.93 -13.17 -8.37
CA ASN A 100 -13.53 -14.52 -8.34
C ASN A 100 -12.52 -15.66 -8.20
N LYS A 101 -11.25 -15.42 -7.92
CA LYS A 101 -10.21 -16.47 -8.02
C LYS A 101 -10.15 -17.48 -6.89
N PHE A 102 -11.04 -17.42 -5.91
CA PHE A 102 -11.02 -18.33 -4.76
C PHE A 102 -11.65 -19.71 -5.03
N ASN A 103 -12.31 -19.90 -6.17
CA ASN A 103 -12.84 -21.21 -6.55
C ASN A 103 -11.79 -22.17 -7.14
N GLU A 104 -10.63 -21.68 -7.50
CA GLU A 104 -9.48 -22.52 -7.87
C GLU A 104 -8.65 -22.75 -6.60
N LYS A 105 -8.43 -24.02 -6.21
CA LYS A 105 -7.55 -24.36 -5.08
C LYS A 105 -6.29 -23.53 -5.16
N PRO A 106 -5.93 -22.78 -4.12
CA PRO A 106 -4.68 -22.02 -4.11
C PRO A 106 -3.53 -23.04 -4.09
N GLU A 107 -2.98 -23.38 -5.25
CA GLU A 107 -1.77 -24.21 -5.35
C GLU A 107 -0.53 -23.47 -4.87
N PHE A 108 -0.64 -22.15 -4.64
CA PHE A 108 0.43 -21.32 -4.13
C PHE A 108 -0.06 -20.44 -3.00
N VAL A 109 0.48 -20.66 -1.84
CA VAL A 109 0.37 -19.78 -0.68
C VAL A 109 0.87 -18.38 -1.08
N GLY A 110 -0.02 -17.39 -1.07
CA GLY A 110 0.36 -16.02 -0.84
C GLY A 110 0.13 -14.97 -1.93
N ASN A 111 0.08 -15.26 -3.23
CA ASN A 111 -0.05 -14.21 -4.25
C ASN A 111 -1.32 -14.33 -5.08
N ILE A 112 -2.15 -13.28 -5.04
CA ILE A 112 -3.33 -13.15 -5.90
C ILE A 112 -3.09 -11.99 -6.86
N ASN A 113 -3.13 -12.28 -8.16
CA ASN A 113 -2.97 -11.27 -9.19
C ASN A 113 -4.33 -10.73 -9.62
N ALA A 114 -4.55 -9.44 -9.38
CA ALA A 114 -5.79 -8.74 -9.70
C ALA A 114 -5.54 -7.65 -10.75
N HIS A 115 -5.42 -8.07 -12.02
CA HIS A 115 -5.26 -7.12 -13.12
C HIS A 115 -6.63 -6.66 -13.60
N PHE A 116 -6.82 -5.34 -13.73
CA PHE A 116 -8.06 -4.78 -14.25
C PHE A 116 -7.84 -3.57 -15.15
N LYS A 117 -8.75 -3.41 -16.12
CA LYS A 117 -8.74 -2.26 -17.01
C LYS A 117 -9.49 -1.10 -16.36
N TYR A 118 -8.83 0.05 -16.29
CA TYR A 118 -9.45 1.28 -15.81
C TYR A 118 -9.00 2.47 -16.66
N ILE A 119 -9.97 3.23 -17.16
CA ILE A 119 -9.73 4.42 -17.99
C ILE A 119 -10.31 5.61 -17.24
N PRO A 120 -9.48 6.44 -16.56
CA PRO A 120 -9.96 7.64 -15.89
C PRO A 120 -10.55 8.61 -16.94
N THR A 121 -11.65 9.25 -16.60
CA THR A 121 -12.31 10.23 -17.48
C THR A 121 -11.51 11.53 -17.62
N GLU A 122 -10.72 11.85 -16.61
CA GLU A 122 -9.85 13.02 -16.55
C GLU A 122 -8.60 12.75 -15.68
N LYS A 123 -7.57 13.61 -15.80
CA LYS A 123 -6.44 13.56 -14.88
C LYS A 123 -6.89 14.06 -13.49
N THR A 124 -6.95 13.15 -12.52
CA THR A 124 -7.52 13.36 -11.18
C THR A 124 -6.56 14.01 -10.19
N TYR A 125 -5.33 14.29 -10.59
CA TYR A 125 -4.27 14.83 -9.73
C TYR A 125 -3.43 15.90 -10.42
N SER A 126 -2.73 16.71 -9.62
CA SER A 126 -1.61 17.53 -10.03
C SER A 126 -0.29 16.90 -9.56
N GLU A 127 0.80 17.24 -10.24
CA GLU A 127 2.13 16.71 -9.99
C GLU A 127 3.11 17.85 -9.78
N THR A 128 3.93 17.75 -8.74
CA THR A 128 5.04 18.65 -8.46
C THR A 128 6.32 17.84 -8.29
N ILE A 129 7.37 18.21 -9.01
CA ILE A 129 8.68 17.57 -8.92
C ILE A 129 9.61 18.47 -8.13
N LEU A 130 10.14 17.94 -7.01
CA LEU A 130 11.14 18.61 -6.19
C LEU A 130 12.51 17.96 -6.44
N ILE A 131 13.47 18.76 -6.86
CA ILE A 131 14.86 18.34 -7.05
C ILE A 131 15.70 19.03 -5.97
N PRO A 132 16.40 18.30 -5.08
CA PRO A 132 17.26 18.88 -4.07
C PRO A 132 18.39 19.69 -4.71
N THR A 133 18.69 20.84 -4.12
CA THR A 133 19.85 21.66 -4.48
C THR A 133 21.05 21.28 -3.62
N LYS A 134 22.23 21.81 -3.94
CA LYS A 134 23.43 21.64 -3.09
C LYS A 134 23.25 22.23 -1.69
N GLU A 135 22.44 23.28 -1.55
CA GLU A 135 22.13 23.90 -0.26
C GLU A 135 21.21 23.02 0.59
N ASP A 136 20.37 22.22 -0.05
CA ASP A 136 19.45 21.30 0.63
C ASP A 136 20.14 19.99 1.07
N ALA A 137 21.34 19.68 0.56
CA ALA A 137 22.01 18.37 0.74
C ALA A 137 22.18 17.93 2.20
N LYS A 138 22.36 18.89 3.12
CA LYS A 138 22.54 18.63 4.56
C LYS A 138 21.23 18.52 5.34
N LEU A 139 20.10 18.84 4.74
CA LEU A 139 18.80 18.70 5.38
C LEU A 139 18.42 17.23 5.48
N LEU A 140 17.67 16.88 6.51
CA LEU A 140 16.94 15.62 6.54
C LEU A 140 15.70 15.72 5.66
N LEU A 141 15.23 14.59 5.17
CA LEU A 141 14.09 14.54 4.24
C LEU A 141 12.85 15.24 4.82
N LEU A 142 12.54 15.02 6.10
CA LEU A 142 11.39 15.67 6.74
C LEU A 142 11.51 17.19 6.76
N ASP A 143 12.70 17.72 7.10
CA ASP A 143 12.94 19.16 7.14
C ASP A 143 12.83 19.79 5.76
N PHE A 144 13.37 19.09 4.74
CA PHE A 144 13.22 19.49 3.35
C PHE A 144 11.74 19.54 2.92
N LEU A 145 10.98 18.49 3.21
CA LEU A 145 9.56 18.45 2.88
C LEU A 145 8.78 19.55 3.57
N LYS A 146 9.01 19.81 4.88
CA LYS A 146 8.40 20.92 5.62
C LYS A 146 8.78 22.29 5.04
N LYS A 147 10.02 22.44 4.56
CA LYS A 147 10.50 23.68 3.93
C LYS A 147 9.87 23.95 2.57
N LYS A 148 9.61 22.89 1.77
CA LYS A 148 9.15 23.01 0.38
C LYS A 148 7.64 22.86 0.21
N LEU A 149 6.98 22.21 1.16
CA LEU A 149 5.56 21.92 1.14
C LEU A 149 4.89 22.40 2.43
N GLU A 150 3.64 22.77 2.33
CA GLU A 150 2.80 23.05 3.50
C GLU A 150 2.28 21.75 4.09
N ILE A 151 3.12 21.04 4.84
CA ILE A 151 2.81 19.75 5.45
C ILE A 151 2.98 19.77 6.97
N GLU A 152 2.28 18.86 7.61
CA GLU A 152 2.42 18.48 9.00
C GLU A 152 2.83 17.00 9.09
N TYR A 153 3.53 16.66 10.16
CA TYR A 153 3.96 15.29 10.43
C TYR A 153 3.56 14.95 11.86
N GLU A 154 2.65 14.00 11.99
CA GLU A 154 2.10 13.55 13.25
C GLU A 154 1.86 12.04 13.19
N ASP A 155 2.15 11.33 14.27
CA ASP A 155 1.94 9.88 14.41
C ASP A 155 2.43 9.03 13.22
N ARG A 156 3.61 9.36 12.68
CA ARG A 156 4.24 8.72 11.51
C ARG A 156 3.49 8.91 10.19
N VAL A 157 2.69 9.94 10.12
CA VAL A 157 1.89 10.25 8.94
C VAL A 157 2.14 11.68 8.48
N LEU A 158 2.24 11.88 7.17
CA LEU A 158 2.37 13.19 6.55
C LEU A 158 1.00 13.69 6.08
N PHE A 159 0.64 14.89 6.48
CA PHE A 159 -0.60 15.54 6.08
C PHE A 159 -0.31 16.84 5.32
N PRO A 160 -1.06 17.19 4.26
CA PRO A 160 -1.12 18.59 3.83
C PRO A 160 -1.82 19.41 4.92
N LYS A 161 -1.34 20.62 5.20
CA LYS A 161 -1.99 21.52 6.19
C LYS A 161 -3.46 21.83 5.92
N ALA A 162 -3.87 21.69 4.67
CA ALA A 162 -5.25 21.98 4.24
C ALA A 162 -6.17 20.75 4.22
N SER A 163 -5.71 19.57 4.72
CA SER A 163 -6.49 18.33 4.63
C SER A 163 -6.22 17.40 5.80
N ASP A 164 -7.28 16.78 6.32
CA ASP A 164 -7.21 15.74 7.35
C ASP A 164 -6.83 14.36 6.78
N SER A 165 -6.75 14.22 5.46
CA SER A 165 -6.35 12.97 4.79
C SER A 165 -4.84 12.98 4.52
N PRO A 166 -4.13 11.86 4.82
CA PRO A 166 -2.68 11.80 4.70
C PRO A 166 -2.19 11.66 3.26
N TYR A 167 -0.88 11.86 3.09
CA TYR A 167 -0.15 11.38 1.93
C TYR A 167 0.21 9.90 2.09
N LYS A 168 0.13 9.14 0.99
CA LYS A 168 0.78 7.84 0.88
C LYS A 168 2.23 8.04 0.47
N VAL A 169 3.18 7.36 1.14
CA VAL A 169 4.62 7.55 0.89
C VAL A 169 5.20 6.33 0.19
N PHE A 170 5.97 6.57 -0.86
CA PHE A 170 6.69 5.58 -1.65
C PHE A 170 8.19 5.89 -1.68
N ALA A 171 9.00 4.85 -1.77
CA ALA A 171 10.43 4.90 -2.08
C ALA A 171 10.68 4.09 -3.36
N ASN A 172 11.22 4.72 -4.41
CA ASN A 172 11.44 4.09 -5.71
C ASN A 172 10.23 3.30 -6.23
N ASN A 173 9.03 3.90 -6.13
CA ASN A 173 7.74 3.29 -6.48
C ASN A 173 7.28 2.11 -5.60
N THR A 174 7.96 1.83 -4.51
CA THR A 174 7.54 0.83 -3.53
C THR A 174 6.92 1.53 -2.33
N GLU A 175 5.76 1.07 -1.88
CA GLU A 175 5.08 1.61 -0.71
C GLU A 175 5.95 1.44 0.55
N ILE A 176 6.04 2.51 1.35
CA ILE A 176 6.72 2.46 2.64
C ILE A 176 5.68 2.14 3.71
N PRO A 177 5.85 1.04 4.47
CA PRO A 177 5.01 0.76 5.62
C PRO A 177 5.10 1.86 6.67
N ASN A 178 3.99 2.19 7.34
CA ASN A 178 3.94 3.29 8.31
C ASN A 178 4.99 3.17 9.42
N GLU A 179 5.32 1.94 9.85
CA GLU A 179 6.33 1.68 10.88
C GLU A 179 7.75 2.07 10.45
N LYS A 180 7.97 2.22 9.15
CA LYS A 180 9.27 2.58 8.56
C LYS A 180 9.37 4.04 8.12
N ILE A 181 8.27 4.77 8.13
CA ILE A 181 8.23 6.17 7.67
C ILE A 181 9.17 7.04 8.49
N ASP A 182 9.19 6.89 9.84
CA ASP A 182 10.10 7.65 10.70
C ASP A 182 11.56 7.51 10.29
N MET A 183 11.99 6.28 10.04
CA MET A 183 13.37 5.99 9.65
C MET A 183 13.75 6.73 8.36
N ILE A 184 12.85 6.78 7.39
CA ILE A 184 13.12 7.46 6.11
C ILE A 184 13.07 8.96 6.27
N LEU A 185 12.04 9.49 6.89
CA LEU A 185 11.84 10.93 6.96
C LEU A 185 12.85 11.62 7.88
N GLN A 186 13.24 10.98 9.00
CA GLN A 186 14.07 11.60 10.03
C GLN A 186 15.55 11.22 9.96
N GLN A 187 15.95 10.25 9.15
CA GLN A 187 17.34 9.78 9.09
C GLN A 187 17.97 9.91 7.71
N VAL A 188 17.19 10.06 6.64
CA VAL A 188 17.72 10.16 5.28
C VAL A 188 18.09 11.60 4.95
N PRO A 189 19.37 11.89 4.67
CA PRO A 189 19.81 13.22 4.21
C PRO A 189 19.46 13.42 2.73
N MET A 190 19.22 14.68 2.36
CA MET A 190 18.81 15.04 1.00
C MET A 190 19.87 14.74 -0.07
N GLU A 191 21.14 14.58 0.29
CA GLU A 191 22.20 14.15 -0.64
C GLU A 191 21.98 12.75 -1.24
N MET A 192 21.21 11.90 -0.53
CA MET A 192 20.82 10.57 -0.99
C MET A 192 19.60 10.59 -1.91
N ILE A 193 18.93 11.73 -2.05
CA ILE A 193 17.69 11.86 -2.78
C ILE A 193 17.95 12.49 -4.15
N LYS A 194 17.53 11.79 -5.19
CA LYS A 194 17.59 12.28 -6.58
C LYS A 194 16.44 13.24 -6.88
N GLN A 195 15.24 12.86 -6.44
CA GLN A 195 14.01 13.54 -6.80
C GLN A 195 12.89 13.12 -5.84
N ILE A 196 11.97 14.05 -5.58
CA ILE A 196 10.72 13.75 -4.91
C ILE A 196 9.57 14.17 -5.84
N THR A 197 8.66 13.26 -6.11
CA THR A 197 7.43 13.54 -6.85
C THR A 197 6.28 13.64 -5.85
N VAL A 198 5.61 14.79 -5.83
CA VAL A 198 4.45 15.05 -4.99
C VAL A 198 3.22 15.07 -5.88
N ILE A 199 2.30 14.19 -5.60
CA ILE A 199 1.01 14.05 -6.26
C ILE A 199 -0.06 14.57 -5.31
N ASN A 200 -0.82 15.55 -5.74
CA ASN A 200 -1.97 16.06 -5.00
C ASN A 200 -3.24 15.69 -5.75
N TYR A 201 -4.14 14.96 -5.12
CA TYR A 201 -5.44 14.66 -5.72
C TYR A 201 -6.29 15.94 -5.83
N LYS A 202 -6.89 16.19 -7.00
CA LYS A 202 -7.82 17.31 -7.20
C LYS A 202 -9.06 17.21 -6.31
N LYS A 203 -9.45 15.98 -6.00
CA LYS A 203 -10.52 15.64 -5.08
C LYS A 203 -9.96 14.65 -4.06
N PRO A 204 -9.36 15.13 -2.97
CA PRO A 204 -8.90 14.24 -1.89
C PRO A 204 -10.03 13.34 -1.44
N ASN A 205 -9.71 12.11 -1.10
CA ASN A 205 -10.67 11.18 -0.51
C ASN A 205 -10.40 11.04 0.99
N LYS A 206 -11.30 10.41 1.71
CA LYS A 206 -11.17 10.22 3.17
C LYS A 206 -9.95 9.38 3.59
N TYR A 207 -9.26 8.74 2.65
CA TYR A 207 -8.11 7.89 2.92
C TYR A 207 -6.79 8.59 2.61
N PHE A 208 -6.73 9.33 1.48
CA PHE A 208 -5.50 9.97 1.02
C PHE A 208 -5.77 11.31 0.34
N SER A 209 -4.88 12.26 0.59
CA SER A 209 -4.80 13.54 -0.14
C SER A 209 -3.93 13.45 -1.39
N GLY A 210 -3.07 12.46 -1.45
CA GLY A 210 -2.13 12.28 -2.55
C GLY A 210 -1.00 11.31 -2.22
N VAL A 211 0.09 11.44 -2.96
CA VAL A 211 1.27 10.56 -2.87
C VAL A 211 2.54 11.38 -2.82
N ILE A 212 3.49 10.96 -1.99
CA ILE A 212 4.88 11.42 -2.02
C ILE A 212 5.74 10.24 -2.45
N ASN A 213 6.36 10.31 -3.63
CA ASN A 213 7.27 9.28 -4.13
C ASN A 213 8.71 9.79 -4.11
N ILE A 214 9.55 9.18 -3.29
CA ILE A 214 10.94 9.54 -3.06
C ILE A 214 11.80 8.67 -3.97
N ARG A 215 12.61 9.29 -4.82
CA ARG A 215 13.57 8.61 -5.67
C ARG A 215 14.97 8.83 -5.16
N PHE A 216 15.66 7.76 -4.83
CA PHE A 216 17.04 7.79 -4.34
C PHE A 216 18.04 7.93 -5.49
N THR A 217 19.26 8.38 -5.16
CA THR A 217 20.40 8.37 -6.09
C THR A 217 20.82 6.92 -6.38
N VAL A 218 21.25 6.67 -7.63
CA VAL A 218 21.59 5.30 -8.09
C VAL A 218 22.75 4.72 -7.29
N GLY A 219 22.59 3.48 -6.84
CA GLY A 219 23.64 2.66 -6.20
C GLY A 219 23.28 2.13 -4.82
N ASP A 220 22.41 2.81 -4.10
CA ASP A 220 22.04 2.46 -2.73
C ASP A 220 20.52 2.56 -2.54
N GLU A 221 19.76 1.86 -3.38
CA GLU A 221 18.29 1.85 -3.26
C GLU A 221 17.88 1.12 -1.98
N PRO A 222 16.95 1.70 -1.19
CA PRO A 222 16.38 0.97 -0.09
C PRO A 222 15.66 -0.27 -0.65
N THR A 223 15.98 -1.43 -0.10
CA THR A 223 15.39 -2.69 -0.53
C THR A 223 14.40 -3.18 0.50
N ILE A 224 13.27 -3.72 0.04
CA ILE A 224 12.42 -4.55 0.89
C ILE A 224 12.91 -5.98 0.73
N ASP A 225 13.43 -6.54 1.81
CA ASP A 225 13.70 -7.95 1.87
C ASP A 225 12.36 -8.70 1.78
N LYS A 226 12.19 -9.44 0.69
CA LYS A 226 10.93 -10.15 0.40
C LYS A 226 10.67 -11.30 1.37
N GLU A 227 11.70 -11.86 1.99
CA GLU A 227 11.56 -12.97 2.94
C GLU A 227 11.22 -12.48 4.35
N THR A 228 11.81 -11.34 4.76
CA THR A 228 11.64 -10.81 6.11
C THR A 228 10.71 -9.60 6.17
N GLN A 229 10.28 -9.05 5.02
CA GLN A 229 9.56 -7.77 4.89
C GLN A 229 10.31 -6.59 5.53
N LEU A 230 11.62 -6.70 5.67
CA LEU A 230 12.46 -5.66 6.25
C LEU A 230 12.85 -4.66 5.18
N PHE A 231 12.44 -3.42 5.39
CA PHE A 231 12.95 -2.28 4.65
C PHE A 231 14.34 -1.92 5.18
N SER A 232 15.36 -1.97 4.35
CA SER A 232 16.71 -1.57 4.71
C SER A 232 17.10 -0.25 4.02
N LEU A 233 17.65 0.67 4.80
CA LEU A 233 18.28 1.87 4.23
C LEU A 233 19.55 1.48 3.46
N PRO A 234 19.89 2.24 2.39
CA PRO A 234 21.15 2.09 1.71
C PRO A 234 22.32 2.26 2.67
N LYS A 235 23.37 1.44 2.49
CA LYS A 235 24.60 1.60 3.28
C LYS A 235 25.34 2.83 2.77
N ILE A 236 25.58 3.78 3.66
CA ILE A 236 26.44 4.93 3.40
C ILE A 236 27.87 4.38 3.25
N LYS A 237 28.49 4.60 2.08
CA LYS A 237 29.90 4.25 1.85
C LYS A 237 30.78 5.36 2.37
#